data_218691419598bc326e0d6e2f671761cf
#
_entry.id   218691419598bc326e0d6e2f671761cf
#
_cell.length_a   1.000
_cell.length_b   1.000
_cell.length_c   1.000
_cell.angle_alpha   90.00
_cell.angle_beta   90.00
_cell.angle_gamma   90.00
#
_symmetry.space_group_name_H-M   'P 1'
#
loop_
_entity.id
_entity.type
_entity.pdbx_description
1 polymer ?
#
loop_
_entity_poly.entity_id
_entity_poly.type
_entity_poly.pdbx_seq_one_letter_code
_entity_poly.pdbx_strand_id
1 'polypeptide(L)'
;MGNWVVNHWFSVLFLATWLGLNVFLFVHAFLSYEKADKYFYTREILGSALAWARASARCLNFNSTLILLPVCRNLLSFLRGTCSFCRHALRKQLDHNLAFHKLVAYMICLHTATHIIAHLFNFEHYSRSRWATDGSLASILSTLSQQERDEDSWINPIQSPNMTVEYVTFTSITGVTGVIITIALVLMVTSAMEFIRRSYFEVFWYTHRIFIVYFIGLGIHGIGGIVRGQTEESLNESHPHRCAEFFEQWSCDHDHDSHCKHPRFEGLPAESWKWILAPGILYIFERILRFYRSKQKVVITKVVMHPSKVLELQMSKRGFIMEVGQYIFVNCPSISYLEWHPFTLTSAPEEDFFSIHIRAVGDWTENLIRAFEQQHSPIPRIEVDGPFGTVSEDVFQYEVAVLVGAGIGVTPFASILKSIWYKFRHADHNLKTQTIYFFWICRETGAFAWFSDLLASLEHEMEELGKVDFLNYHLFLTGWDTNIAGHAALNFDKATDILTGLKQKTSFGRPMWDNEFSTIANAHPKSVVGVFLCGPQTLAKSLSKCCHQYSSLDPRKVQFYFNKEDF
;
A
#
# COMPACT_ATOMS: atom_id res chain seq x y z
N MET A 1 0.48 -28.01 -3.68
CA MET A 1 0.29 -26.81 -4.53
C MET A 1 -1.19 -26.45 -4.70
N GLY A 2 -2.09 -27.39 -4.93
CA GLY A 2 -3.50 -27.10 -5.23
C GLY A 2 -4.24 -26.29 -4.16
N ASN A 3 -4.04 -26.61 -2.90
CA ASN A 3 -4.74 -25.93 -1.80
C ASN A 3 -4.30 -24.46 -1.59
N TRP A 4 -3.10 -24.11 -2.03
CA TRP A 4 -2.62 -22.72 -2.05
C TRP A 4 -3.46 -21.84 -2.99
N VAL A 5 -3.95 -22.41 -4.10
CA VAL A 5 -4.76 -21.70 -5.10
C VAL A 5 -6.02 -21.13 -4.48
N VAL A 6 -6.69 -21.83 -3.55
CA VAL A 6 -7.90 -21.36 -2.86
C VAL A 6 -7.74 -19.96 -2.28
N ASN A 7 -6.56 -19.68 -1.73
CA ASN A 7 -6.27 -18.39 -1.08
C ASN A 7 -5.60 -17.35 -1.98
N HIS A 8 -5.09 -17.72 -3.16
CA HIS A 8 -4.19 -16.85 -3.93
C HIS A 8 -4.57 -16.64 -5.41
N TRP A 9 -5.52 -17.40 -5.96
CA TRP A 9 -5.82 -17.37 -7.40
C TRP A 9 -6.12 -15.95 -7.93
N PHE A 10 -6.89 -15.16 -7.19
CA PHE A 10 -7.26 -13.82 -7.60
C PHE A 10 -6.05 -12.86 -7.55
N SER A 11 -5.23 -12.96 -6.50
CA SER A 11 -3.99 -12.17 -6.39
C SER A 11 -3.00 -12.51 -7.50
N VAL A 12 -2.88 -13.78 -7.87
CA VAL A 12 -2.03 -14.22 -9.00
C VAL A 12 -2.56 -13.63 -10.31
N LEU A 13 -3.87 -13.73 -10.56
CA LEU A 13 -4.49 -13.17 -11.75
C LEU A 13 -4.28 -11.64 -11.82
N PHE A 14 -4.52 -10.96 -10.71
CA PHE A 14 -4.33 -9.51 -10.59
C PHE A 14 -2.88 -9.08 -10.87
N LEU A 15 -1.91 -9.76 -10.25
CA LEU A 15 -0.49 -9.48 -10.46
C LEU A 15 -0.03 -9.85 -11.88
N ALA A 16 -0.51 -10.96 -12.45
CA ALA A 16 -0.22 -11.33 -13.81
C ALA A 16 -0.74 -10.30 -14.82
N THR A 17 -1.96 -9.78 -14.58
CA THR A 17 -2.54 -8.70 -15.41
C THR A 17 -1.72 -7.42 -15.31
N TRP A 18 -1.34 -7.01 -14.11
CA TRP A 18 -0.51 -5.81 -13.91
C TRP A 18 0.88 -5.95 -14.56
N LEU A 19 1.55 -7.10 -14.39
CA LEU A 19 2.82 -7.37 -15.05
C LEU A 19 2.68 -7.44 -16.57
N GLY A 20 1.62 -8.09 -17.06
CA GLY A 20 1.30 -8.15 -18.49
C GLY A 20 1.09 -6.76 -19.11
N LEU A 21 0.39 -5.86 -18.39
CA LEU A 21 0.24 -4.47 -18.81
C LEU A 21 1.58 -3.71 -18.85
N ASN A 22 2.46 -3.91 -17.87
CA ASN A 22 3.80 -3.31 -17.90
C ASN A 22 4.59 -3.78 -19.13
N VAL A 23 4.61 -5.08 -19.40
CA VAL A 23 5.28 -5.64 -20.59
C VAL A 23 4.65 -5.11 -21.88
N PHE A 24 3.34 -5.11 -21.96
CA PHE A 24 2.61 -4.60 -23.13
C PHE A 24 2.94 -3.13 -23.40
N LEU A 25 2.84 -2.27 -22.38
CA LEU A 25 3.14 -0.84 -22.51
C LEU A 25 4.59 -0.58 -22.91
N PHE A 26 5.50 -1.36 -22.33
CA PHE A 26 6.93 -1.28 -22.67
C PHE A 26 7.18 -1.64 -24.12
N VAL A 27 6.72 -2.82 -24.56
CA VAL A 27 6.93 -3.32 -25.94
C VAL A 27 6.23 -2.42 -26.94
N HIS A 28 4.99 -2.01 -26.68
CA HIS A 28 4.24 -1.12 -27.55
C HIS A 28 4.97 0.22 -27.74
N ALA A 29 5.40 0.85 -26.64
CA ALA A 29 6.13 2.11 -26.72
C ALA A 29 7.50 1.92 -27.40
N PHE A 30 8.23 0.86 -27.06
CA PHE A 30 9.52 0.54 -27.70
C PHE A 30 9.37 0.45 -29.23
N LEU A 31 8.44 -0.38 -29.70
CA LEU A 31 8.21 -0.57 -31.13
C LEU A 31 7.72 0.71 -31.84
N SER A 32 6.93 1.53 -31.13
CA SER A 32 6.47 2.81 -31.67
C SER A 32 7.64 3.76 -31.94
N TYR A 33 8.58 3.88 -31.00
CA TYR A 33 9.76 4.75 -31.20
C TYR A 33 10.83 4.12 -32.12
N GLU A 34 10.90 2.80 -32.18
CA GLU A 34 11.85 2.09 -33.05
C GLU A 34 11.42 2.08 -34.52
N LYS A 35 10.11 2.15 -34.82
CA LYS A 35 9.60 1.98 -36.21
C LYS A 35 9.00 3.24 -36.83
N ALA A 36 8.58 4.22 -36.02
CA ALA A 36 7.90 5.41 -36.57
C ALA A 36 8.88 6.31 -37.35
N ASP A 37 8.44 6.75 -38.52
CA ASP A 37 9.23 7.61 -39.42
C ASP A 37 9.53 8.98 -38.79
N LYS A 38 8.62 9.51 -37.97
CA LYS A 38 8.81 10.72 -37.20
C LYS A 38 10.13 10.73 -36.40
N TYR A 39 10.62 9.56 -35.96
CA TYR A 39 11.84 9.43 -35.16
C TYR A 39 13.03 8.87 -35.95
N PHE A 40 12.94 8.77 -37.27
CA PHE A 40 13.99 8.21 -38.10
C PHE A 40 15.34 8.91 -37.85
N TYR A 41 15.38 10.22 -38.05
CA TYR A 41 16.60 11.00 -37.84
C TYR A 41 17.08 11.05 -36.39
N THR A 42 16.15 11.00 -35.43
CA THR A 42 16.49 10.92 -34.02
C THR A 42 17.16 9.58 -33.68
N ARG A 43 16.71 8.49 -34.30
CA ARG A 43 17.35 7.17 -34.16
C ARG A 43 18.71 7.10 -34.84
N GLU A 44 18.93 7.81 -35.93
CA GLU A 44 20.25 7.89 -36.57
C GLU A 44 21.30 8.44 -35.62
N ILE A 45 20.92 9.36 -34.73
CA ILE A 45 21.80 9.90 -33.69
C ILE A 45 21.84 8.97 -32.47
N LEU A 46 20.69 8.55 -31.93
CA LEU A 46 20.55 7.94 -30.61
C LEU A 46 20.54 6.41 -30.64
N GLY A 47 20.32 5.81 -31.80
CA GLY A 47 20.10 4.37 -31.89
C GLY A 47 18.85 3.92 -31.10
N SER A 48 18.84 2.67 -30.70
CA SER A 48 17.75 2.09 -29.90
C SER A 48 17.66 2.62 -28.46
N ALA A 49 18.65 3.37 -27.98
CA ALA A 49 18.60 3.98 -26.63
C ALA A 49 17.43 4.95 -26.49
N LEU A 50 17.01 5.61 -27.60
CA LEU A 50 15.79 6.39 -27.66
C LEU A 50 14.56 5.55 -27.28
N ALA A 51 14.40 4.38 -27.90
CA ALA A 51 13.24 3.51 -27.66
C ALA A 51 13.21 2.96 -26.23
N TRP A 52 14.37 2.58 -25.67
CA TRP A 52 14.52 2.16 -24.28
C TRP A 52 14.11 3.28 -23.29
N ALA A 53 14.59 4.50 -23.49
CA ALA A 53 14.24 5.64 -22.66
C ALA A 53 12.73 5.94 -22.69
N ARG A 54 12.12 5.90 -23.85
CA ARG A 54 10.67 6.23 -24.01
C ARG A 54 9.77 5.09 -23.54
N ALA A 55 10.16 3.82 -23.73
CA ALA A 55 9.43 2.66 -23.23
C ALA A 55 9.43 2.63 -21.68
N SER A 56 10.59 2.84 -21.07
CA SER A 56 10.67 2.95 -19.60
C SER A 56 9.87 4.14 -19.06
N ALA A 57 9.89 5.31 -19.72
CA ALA A 57 9.07 6.46 -19.34
C ALA A 57 7.56 6.16 -19.38
N ARG A 58 7.09 5.38 -20.38
CA ARG A 58 5.68 4.95 -20.46
C ARG A 58 5.28 4.09 -19.25
N CYS A 59 6.13 3.14 -18.87
CA CYS A 59 5.90 2.31 -17.69
C CYS A 59 6.03 3.11 -16.37
N LEU A 60 6.94 4.08 -16.29
CA LEU A 60 7.03 4.99 -15.16
C LEU A 60 5.75 5.79 -14.96
N ASN A 61 5.21 6.37 -16.03
CA ASN A 61 3.94 7.10 -15.99
C ASN A 61 2.78 6.21 -15.50
N PHE A 62 2.65 5.00 -16.07
CA PHE A 62 1.62 4.04 -15.66
C PHE A 62 1.73 3.65 -14.18
N ASN A 63 2.93 3.30 -13.71
CA ASN A 63 3.12 2.91 -12.30
C ASN A 63 2.99 4.11 -11.35
N SER A 64 3.37 5.32 -11.77
CA SER A 64 3.14 6.54 -10.99
C SER A 64 1.65 6.88 -10.85
N THR A 65 0.81 6.52 -11.85
CA THR A 65 -0.65 6.57 -11.72
C THR A 65 -1.14 5.62 -10.64
N LEU A 66 -0.61 4.39 -10.61
CA LEU A 66 -1.08 3.34 -9.71
C LEU A 66 -0.60 3.51 -8.27
N ILE A 67 0.59 4.09 -8.03
CA ILE A 67 1.23 4.11 -6.71
C ILE A 67 0.42 4.83 -5.63
N LEU A 68 -0.39 5.82 -5.99
CA LEU A 68 -1.25 6.57 -5.07
C LEU A 68 -2.55 5.85 -4.71
N LEU A 69 -3.09 5.00 -5.59
CA LEU A 69 -4.39 4.36 -5.40
C LEU A 69 -4.44 3.46 -4.15
N PRO A 70 -3.43 2.60 -3.88
CA PRO A 70 -3.43 1.73 -2.71
C PRO A 70 -3.36 2.47 -1.37
N VAL A 71 -3.04 3.75 -1.35
CA VAL A 71 -2.97 4.57 -0.12
C VAL A 71 -4.18 5.49 0.04
N CYS A 72 -5.10 5.52 -0.91
CA CYS A 72 -6.38 6.23 -0.85
C CYS A 72 -7.40 5.42 -0.05
N ARG A 73 -7.41 5.57 1.27
CA ARG A 73 -8.18 4.73 2.21
C ARG A 73 -9.69 4.86 2.06
N ASN A 74 -10.20 6.06 1.77
CA ASN A 74 -11.63 6.26 1.52
C ASN A 74 -12.05 5.55 0.23
N LEU A 75 -11.23 5.62 -0.83
CA LEU A 75 -11.45 4.87 -2.06
C LEU A 75 -11.50 3.36 -1.79
N LEU A 76 -10.52 2.83 -1.02
CA LEU A 76 -10.49 1.41 -0.69
C LEU A 76 -11.71 0.99 0.13
N SER A 77 -12.11 1.78 1.13
CA SER A 77 -13.30 1.53 1.94
C SER A 77 -14.58 1.59 1.09
N PHE A 78 -14.67 2.54 0.16
CA PHE A 78 -15.79 2.63 -0.78
C PHE A 78 -15.87 1.41 -1.70
N LEU A 79 -14.75 1.00 -2.30
CA LEU A 79 -14.69 -0.21 -3.14
C LEU A 79 -15.04 -1.46 -2.37
N ARG A 80 -14.58 -1.56 -1.11
CA ARG A 80 -14.90 -2.66 -0.21
C ARG A 80 -16.40 -2.77 0.06
N GLY A 81 -17.08 -1.63 0.25
CA GLY A 81 -18.51 -1.56 0.55
C GLY A 81 -19.42 -1.79 -0.66
N THR A 82 -19.03 -1.31 -1.84
CA THR A 82 -19.90 -1.26 -3.03
C THR A 82 -19.81 -2.47 -3.95
N CYS A 83 -18.66 -3.15 -4.01
CA CYS A 83 -18.43 -4.24 -4.96
C CYS A 83 -19.07 -5.54 -4.47
N SER A 84 -20.24 -5.92 -5.04
CA SER A 84 -20.94 -7.17 -4.71
C SER A 84 -20.42 -8.39 -5.46
N PHE A 85 -19.89 -8.20 -6.68
CA PHE A 85 -19.32 -9.26 -7.51
C PHE A 85 -17.93 -9.67 -7.00
N CYS A 86 -17.68 -10.98 -6.87
CA CYS A 86 -16.43 -11.53 -6.32
C CYS A 86 -16.03 -10.94 -4.95
N ARG A 87 -17.02 -10.62 -4.13
CA ARG A 87 -16.88 -9.83 -2.89
C ARG A 87 -15.71 -10.28 -2.02
N HIS A 88 -15.58 -11.57 -1.77
CA HIS A 88 -14.52 -12.11 -0.93
C HIS A 88 -13.12 -11.97 -1.55
N ALA A 89 -12.95 -12.36 -2.82
CA ALA A 89 -11.65 -12.31 -3.50
C ALA A 89 -11.16 -10.87 -3.70
N LEU A 90 -12.07 -9.96 -4.07
CA LEU A 90 -11.75 -8.54 -4.25
C LEU A 90 -11.38 -7.88 -2.91
N ARG A 91 -12.16 -8.11 -1.85
CA ARG A 91 -11.87 -7.58 -0.51
C ARG A 91 -10.50 -8.02 -0.03
N LYS A 92 -10.19 -9.31 -0.16
CA LYS A 92 -8.88 -9.84 0.18
C LYS A 92 -7.75 -9.19 -0.61
N GLN A 93 -7.96 -8.87 -1.90
CA GLN A 93 -6.98 -8.15 -2.69
C GLN A 93 -6.82 -6.68 -2.23
N LEU A 94 -7.90 -6.02 -1.85
CA LEU A 94 -7.85 -4.66 -1.29
C LEU A 94 -7.09 -4.62 0.05
N ASP A 95 -7.16 -5.69 0.84
CA ASP A 95 -6.41 -5.82 2.09
C ASP A 95 -4.89 -5.97 1.89
N HIS A 96 -4.45 -6.40 0.68
CA HIS A 96 -3.05 -6.43 0.28
C HIS A 96 -2.54 -5.12 -0.36
N ASN A 97 -3.25 -4.00 -0.15
CA ASN A 97 -2.94 -2.70 -0.74
C ASN A 97 -1.50 -2.22 -0.50
N LEU A 98 -1.00 -2.33 0.73
CA LEU A 98 0.38 -1.91 1.05
C LEU A 98 1.43 -2.81 0.42
N ALA A 99 1.15 -4.12 0.27
CA ALA A 99 2.04 -5.04 -0.44
C ALA A 99 2.10 -4.66 -1.93
N PHE A 100 0.95 -4.36 -2.54
CA PHE A 100 0.89 -3.90 -3.93
C PHE A 100 1.59 -2.55 -4.12
N HIS A 101 1.40 -1.58 -3.21
CA HIS A 101 2.12 -0.31 -3.23
C HIS A 101 3.65 -0.52 -3.27
N LYS A 102 4.20 -1.42 -2.47
CA LYS A 102 5.63 -1.77 -2.50
C LYS A 102 6.08 -2.37 -3.83
N LEU A 103 5.27 -3.28 -4.41
CA LEU A 103 5.59 -3.88 -5.72
C LEU A 103 5.61 -2.83 -6.83
N VAL A 104 4.65 -1.91 -6.83
CA VAL A 104 4.62 -0.78 -7.77
C VAL A 104 5.84 0.12 -7.58
N ALA A 105 6.26 0.39 -6.34
CA ALA A 105 7.47 1.16 -6.05
C ALA A 105 8.74 0.48 -6.60
N TYR A 106 8.87 -0.84 -6.45
CA TYR A 106 9.99 -1.59 -7.04
C TYR A 106 9.98 -1.53 -8.57
N MET A 107 8.80 -1.58 -9.20
CA MET A 107 8.67 -1.42 -10.65
C MET A 107 9.09 -0.01 -11.10
N ILE A 108 8.72 1.02 -10.34
CA ILE A 108 9.19 2.39 -10.58
C ILE A 108 10.72 2.45 -10.49
N CYS A 109 11.34 1.86 -9.48
CA CYS A 109 12.80 1.80 -9.35
C CYS A 109 13.47 1.13 -10.55
N LEU A 110 12.93 -0.02 -11.00
CA LEU A 110 13.45 -0.75 -12.16
C LEU A 110 13.41 0.10 -13.43
N HIS A 111 12.24 0.69 -13.72
CA HIS A 111 12.10 1.53 -14.90
C HIS A 111 12.85 2.86 -14.79
N THR A 112 13.02 3.42 -13.59
CA THR A 112 13.88 4.60 -13.37
C THR A 112 15.34 4.28 -13.70
N ALA A 113 15.86 3.14 -13.23
CA ALA A 113 17.21 2.73 -13.57
C ALA A 113 17.38 2.54 -15.08
N THR A 114 16.45 1.86 -15.74
CA THR A 114 16.44 1.68 -17.20
C THR A 114 16.39 3.02 -17.93
N HIS A 115 15.56 3.94 -17.46
CA HIS A 115 15.37 5.27 -18.04
C HIS A 115 16.64 6.12 -17.94
N ILE A 116 17.27 6.14 -16.77
CA ILE A 116 18.52 6.88 -16.56
C ILE A 116 19.64 6.30 -17.42
N ILE A 117 19.82 4.97 -17.42
CA ILE A 117 20.86 4.32 -18.21
C ILE A 117 20.66 4.63 -19.70
N ALA A 118 19.43 4.53 -20.22
CA ALA A 118 19.14 4.84 -21.61
C ALA A 118 19.44 6.31 -21.95
N HIS A 119 19.13 7.26 -21.04
CA HIS A 119 19.48 8.66 -21.26
C HIS A 119 20.98 8.94 -21.15
N LEU A 120 21.75 8.23 -20.35
CA LEU A 120 23.21 8.33 -20.35
C LEU A 120 23.77 7.93 -21.72
N PHE A 121 23.29 6.86 -22.32
CA PHE A 121 23.62 6.49 -23.71
C PHE A 121 23.17 7.54 -24.71
N ASN A 122 21.97 8.10 -24.55
CA ASN A 122 21.49 9.18 -25.42
C ASN A 122 22.42 10.39 -25.38
N PHE A 123 22.84 10.83 -24.21
CA PHE A 123 23.77 11.96 -24.07
C PHE A 123 25.15 11.66 -24.63
N GLU A 124 25.64 10.43 -24.46
CA GLU A 124 26.89 9.99 -25.09
C GLU A 124 26.78 10.06 -26.61
N HIS A 125 25.69 9.56 -27.18
CA HIS A 125 25.46 9.60 -28.64
C HIS A 125 25.30 11.03 -29.15
N TYR A 126 24.59 11.91 -28.44
CA TYR A 126 24.49 13.33 -28.78
C TYR A 126 25.87 13.99 -28.79
N SER A 127 26.69 13.76 -27.77
CA SER A 127 28.04 14.29 -27.69
C SER A 127 28.91 13.76 -28.81
N ARG A 128 28.89 12.45 -29.04
CA ARG A 128 29.69 11.78 -30.09
C ARG A 128 29.32 12.29 -31.49
N SER A 129 28.04 12.36 -31.82
CA SER A 129 27.59 12.83 -33.15
C SER A 129 27.90 14.31 -33.36
N ARG A 130 27.87 15.13 -32.29
CA ARG A 130 28.19 16.55 -32.37
C ARG A 130 29.67 16.83 -32.71
N TRP A 131 30.58 15.97 -32.23
CA TRP A 131 32.02 16.12 -32.42
C TRP A 131 32.57 15.24 -33.56
N ALA A 132 31.75 14.44 -34.20
CA ALA A 132 32.16 13.65 -35.33
C ALA A 132 32.47 14.56 -36.53
N THR A 133 33.61 14.25 -37.21
CA THR A 133 34.09 14.95 -38.41
C THR A 133 34.04 14.05 -39.64
N ASP A 134 33.28 12.95 -39.55
CA ASP A 134 33.23 11.89 -40.55
C ASP A 134 32.25 12.18 -41.72
N GLY A 135 31.51 13.31 -41.64
CA GLY A 135 30.50 13.65 -42.63
C GLY A 135 29.29 12.73 -42.64
N SER A 136 29.09 11.93 -41.56
CA SER A 136 27.94 11.04 -41.41
C SER A 136 26.63 11.83 -41.26
N LEU A 137 25.50 11.20 -41.60
CA LEU A 137 24.17 11.78 -41.41
C LEU A 137 23.97 12.28 -39.97
N ALA A 138 24.37 11.50 -38.96
CA ALA A 138 24.27 11.88 -37.55
C ALA A 138 25.08 13.17 -37.22
N SER A 139 26.29 13.31 -37.80
CA SER A 139 27.13 14.51 -37.65
C SER A 139 26.47 15.75 -38.29
N ILE A 140 26.00 15.63 -39.51
CA ILE A 140 25.33 16.73 -40.23
C ILE A 140 24.05 17.14 -39.50
N LEU A 141 23.19 16.19 -39.12
CA LEU A 141 21.97 16.47 -38.33
C LEU A 141 22.26 17.24 -37.03
N SER A 142 23.38 16.90 -36.37
CA SER A 142 23.79 17.57 -35.12
C SER A 142 24.29 19.01 -35.32
N THR A 143 24.52 19.44 -36.56
CA THR A 143 25.02 20.78 -36.91
C THR A 143 23.99 21.63 -37.65
N LEU A 144 22.89 21.07 -38.13
CA LEU A 144 21.88 21.77 -38.95
C LEU A 144 21.31 23.04 -38.28
N SER A 145 21.07 23.03 -36.98
CA SER A 145 20.51 24.17 -36.24
C SER A 145 21.40 25.43 -36.19
N GLN A 146 22.69 25.30 -36.56
CA GLN A 146 23.61 26.44 -36.59
C GLN A 146 23.52 27.27 -37.89
N GLN A 147 22.94 26.72 -38.92
CA GLN A 147 22.86 27.36 -40.23
C GLN A 147 21.55 28.14 -40.44
N GLU A 148 20.51 27.88 -39.66
CA GLU A 148 19.25 28.55 -39.74
C GLU A 148 18.97 29.55 -38.61
N ARG A 149 18.27 30.62 -38.94
CA ARG A 149 17.77 31.60 -37.97
C ARG A 149 16.59 31.09 -37.12
N ASP A 150 16.20 29.85 -37.28
CA ASP A 150 15.08 29.25 -36.57
C ASP A 150 15.63 28.52 -35.34
N GLU A 151 15.73 29.27 -34.23
CA GLU A 151 16.32 28.82 -32.97
C GLU A 151 15.66 27.55 -32.38
N ASP A 152 14.47 27.17 -32.89
CA ASP A 152 13.67 26.07 -32.33
C ASP A 152 13.74 24.76 -33.10
N SER A 153 14.46 24.67 -34.22
CA SER A 153 14.47 23.51 -35.14
C SER A 153 15.60 22.51 -34.92
N TRP A 154 16.25 22.51 -33.79
CA TRP A 154 17.37 21.63 -33.48
C TRP A 154 16.93 20.18 -33.13
N ILE A 155 17.80 19.20 -33.37
CA ILE A 155 17.64 17.80 -32.95
C ILE A 155 18.60 17.40 -31.85
N ASN A 156 19.82 17.95 -31.84
CA ASN A 156 20.83 17.68 -30.82
C ASN A 156 20.85 18.83 -29.80
N PRO A 157 20.65 18.54 -28.50
CA PRO A 157 20.66 19.57 -27.45
C PRO A 157 22.04 20.19 -27.21
N ILE A 158 23.13 19.54 -27.68
CA ILE A 158 24.49 20.06 -27.60
C ILE A 158 24.76 20.92 -28.84
N GLN A 159 24.36 22.20 -28.78
CA GLN A 159 24.35 23.09 -29.95
C GLN A 159 25.67 23.82 -30.20
N SER A 160 26.49 24.03 -29.17
CA SER A 160 27.74 24.80 -29.29
C SER A 160 28.94 24.08 -28.67
N PRO A 161 30.17 24.43 -29.11
CA PRO A 161 31.40 23.84 -28.57
C PRO A 161 31.59 23.99 -27.04
N ASN A 162 30.95 24.98 -26.45
CA ASN A 162 31.04 25.26 -25.02
C ASN A 162 29.99 24.54 -24.19
N MET A 163 29.03 23.84 -24.83
CA MET A 163 27.98 23.09 -24.17
C MET A 163 28.46 21.65 -23.88
N THR A 164 28.61 21.32 -22.62
CA THR A 164 28.89 19.94 -22.19
C THR A 164 27.60 19.21 -21.84
N VAL A 165 27.66 17.88 -21.70
CA VAL A 165 26.53 17.06 -21.24
C VAL A 165 26.05 17.50 -19.85
N GLU A 166 27.00 17.82 -18.96
CA GLU A 166 26.72 18.32 -17.62
C GLU A 166 25.98 19.66 -17.68
N TYR A 167 26.43 20.58 -18.54
CA TYR A 167 25.77 21.87 -18.73
C TYR A 167 24.29 21.66 -19.14
N VAL A 168 24.03 20.84 -20.17
CA VAL A 168 22.65 20.56 -20.61
C VAL A 168 21.83 19.89 -19.52
N THR A 169 22.43 18.96 -18.77
CA THR A 169 21.75 18.24 -17.68
C THR A 169 21.34 19.18 -16.55
N PHE A 170 22.20 20.13 -16.16
CA PHE A 170 21.93 21.01 -15.01
C PHE A 170 21.30 22.36 -15.38
N THR A 171 21.09 22.66 -16.66
CA THR A 171 20.41 23.88 -17.11
C THR A 171 19.06 23.63 -17.77
N SER A 172 18.84 22.44 -18.34
CA SER A 172 17.56 22.09 -18.93
C SER A 172 16.51 21.70 -17.87
N ILE A 173 15.26 22.05 -18.11
CA ILE A 173 14.13 21.68 -17.24
C ILE A 173 14.08 20.17 -17.02
N THR A 174 14.20 19.37 -18.09
CA THR A 174 14.15 17.91 -18.03
C THR A 174 15.31 17.33 -17.23
N GLY A 175 16.54 17.85 -17.42
CA GLY A 175 17.71 17.37 -16.70
C GLY A 175 17.61 17.68 -15.20
N VAL A 176 17.36 18.95 -14.84
CA VAL A 176 17.24 19.36 -13.42
C VAL A 176 16.13 18.61 -12.70
N THR A 177 14.94 18.54 -13.30
CA THR A 177 13.81 17.79 -12.71
C THR A 177 14.11 16.30 -12.63
N GLY A 178 14.79 15.72 -13.62
CA GLY A 178 15.22 14.31 -13.61
C GLY A 178 16.15 14.01 -12.43
N VAL A 179 17.10 14.88 -12.14
CA VAL A 179 17.99 14.74 -10.97
C VAL A 179 17.18 14.86 -9.66
N ILE A 180 16.32 15.86 -9.54
CA ILE A 180 15.51 16.10 -8.33
C ILE A 180 14.59 14.90 -8.04
N ILE A 181 13.83 14.43 -9.03
CA ILE A 181 12.90 13.30 -8.84
C ILE A 181 13.65 12.00 -8.54
N THR A 182 14.84 11.81 -9.10
CA THR A 182 15.67 10.63 -8.81
C THR A 182 16.17 10.65 -7.37
N ILE A 183 16.69 11.79 -6.89
CA ILE A 183 17.11 11.93 -5.49
C ILE A 183 15.91 11.74 -4.55
N ALA A 184 14.76 12.35 -4.87
CA ALA A 184 13.54 12.15 -4.08
C ALA A 184 13.13 10.67 -4.01
N LEU A 185 13.17 9.94 -5.13
CA LEU A 185 12.85 8.51 -5.17
C LEU A 185 13.83 7.69 -4.33
N VAL A 186 15.14 7.94 -4.44
CA VAL A 186 16.18 7.24 -3.67
C VAL A 186 15.95 7.45 -2.16
N LEU A 187 15.70 8.69 -1.73
CA LEU A 187 15.43 9.00 -0.33
C LEU A 187 14.15 8.32 0.19
N MET A 188 13.07 8.33 -0.60
CA MET A 188 11.81 7.68 -0.23
C MET A 188 11.98 6.16 -0.10
N VAL A 189 12.64 5.52 -1.05
CA VAL A 189 12.79 4.06 -1.07
C VAL A 189 13.74 3.60 0.03
N THR A 190 14.88 4.25 0.20
CA THR A 190 15.85 3.90 1.25
C THR A 190 15.27 4.05 2.65
N SER A 191 14.56 5.16 2.92
CA SER A 191 13.91 5.37 4.22
C SER A 191 12.74 4.40 4.48
N ALA A 192 12.09 3.89 3.42
CA ALA A 192 11.00 2.92 3.52
C ALA A 192 11.46 1.46 3.70
N MET A 193 12.77 1.19 3.68
CA MET A 193 13.33 -0.14 3.97
C MET A 193 12.91 -0.60 5.37
N GLU A 194 12.61 -1.89 5.50
CA GLU A 194 12.03 -2.46 6.73
C GLU A 194 12.88 -2.17 7.97
N PHE A 195 14.21 -2.23 7.84
CA PHE A 195 15.13 -1.92 8.93
C PHE A 195 14.96 -0.48 9.42
N ILE A 196 14.94 0.51 8.52
CA ILE A 196 14.81 1.93 8.89
C ILE A 196 13.40 2.20 9.41
N ARG A 197 12.38 1.71 8.73
CA ARG A 197 11.00 1.91 9.11
C ARG A 197 10.64 1.34 10.48
N ARG A 198 11.26 0.22 10.89
CA ARG A 198 11.02 -0.39 12.20
C ARG A 198 11.81 0.27 13.31
N SER A 199 13.03 0.74 13.01
CA SER A 199 13.92 1.31 14.05
C SER A 199 13.75 2.83 14.20
N TYR A 200 13.40 3.52 13.11
CA TYR A 200 13.30 4.98 13.04
C TYR A 200 12.07 5.40 12.24
N PHE A 201 10.89 5.13 12.81
CA PHE A 201 9.61 5.36 12.11
C PHE A 201 9.41 6.82 11.69
N GLU A 202 9.85 7.77 12.52
CA GLU A 202 9.76 9.20 12.21
C GLU A 202 10.58 9.57 10.96
N VAL A 203 11.80 9.02 10.81
CA VAL A 203 12.65 9.26 9.63
C VAL A 203 11.91 8.81 8.37
N PHE A 204 11.35 7.60 8.39
CA PHE A 204 10.51 7.12 7.29
C PHE A 204 9.31 8.05 7.04
N TRP A 205 8.60 8.42 8.11
CA TRP A 205 7.38 9.22 8.00
C TRP A 205 7.61 10.59 7.39
N TYR A 206 8.68 11.29 7.79
CA TYR A 206 9.01 12.62 7.27
C TYR A 206 9.61 12.55 5.86
N THR A 207 10.56 11.65 5.61
CA THR A 207 11.21 11.54 4.30
C THR A 207 10.26 11.03 3.23
N HIS A 208 9.32 10.16 3.57
CA HIS A 208 8.35 9.66 2.60
C HIS A 208 7.40 10.73 2.07
N ARG A 209 7.23 11.86 2.78
CA ARG A 209 6.47 13.03 2.30
C ARG A 209 7.12 13.74 1.12
N ILE A 210 8.38 13.48 0.82
CA ILE A 210 9.07 13.97 -0.37
C ILE A 210 8.39 13.49 -1.66
N PHE A 211 7.46 12.52 -1.59
CA PHE A 211 6.64 12.12 -2.74
C PHE A 211 5.94 13.32 -3.42
N ILE A 212 5.62 14.37 -2.70
CA ILE A 212 5.05 15.61 -3.25
C ILE A 212 6.03 16.24 -4.24
N VAL A 213 7.32 16.31 -3.88
CA VAL A 213 8.39 16.81 -4.77
C VAL A 213 8.53 15.90 -5.99
N TYR A 214 8.48 14.58 -5.78
CA TYR A 214 8.51 13.61 -6.88
C TYR A 214 7.38 13.84 -7.89
N PHE A 215 6.13 13.98 -7.44
CA PHE A 215 4.98 14.16 -8.35
C PHE A 215 4.97 15.52 -9.03
N ILE A 216 5.31 16.60 -8.33
CA ILE A 216 5.46 17.93 -8.94
C ILE A 216 6.57 17.90 -9.99
N GLY A 217 7.73 17.34 -9.64
CA GLY A 217 8.85 17.20 -10.55
C GLY A 217 8.51 16.37 -11.79
N LEU A 218 7.78 15.25 -11.61
CA LEU A 218 7.33 14.39 -12.71
C LEU A 218 6.34 15.13 -13.65
N GLY A 219 5.45 15.95 -13.10
CA GLY A 219 4.53 16.78 -13.89
C GLY A 219 5.26 17.80 -14.77
N ILE A 220 6.37 18.35 -14.29
CA ILE A 220 7.17 19.35 -15.00
C ILE A 220 8.19 18.67 -15.95
N HIS A 221 8.67 17.48 -15.62
CA HIS A 221 9.77 16.80 -16.30
C HIS A 221 9.58 16.67 -17.82
N GLY A 222 8.36 16.46 -18.28
CA GLY A 222 8.05 16.29 -19.69
C GLY A 222 8.06 17.60 -20.51
N ILE A 223 8.11 18.77 -19.87
CA ILE A 223 7.98 20.07 -20.55
C ILE A 223 9.25 20.42 -21.35
N GLY A 224 10.41 19.96 -20.92
CA GLY A 224 11.71 20.41 -21.45
C GLY A 224 12.05 19.94 -22.86
N GLY A 225 11.32 18.98 -23.45
CA GLY A 225 11.39 18.63 -24.88
C GLY A 225 12.77 18.24 -25.42
N ILE A 226 13.67 17.65 -24.60
CA ILE A 226 15.03 17.25 -25.06
C ILE A 226 14.98 16.21 -26.18
N VAL A 227 14.06 15.28 -26.11
CA VAL A 227 13.84 14.30 -27.19
C VAL A 227 12.90 14.93 -28.21
N ARG A 228 13.37 15.05 -29.44
CA ARG A 228 12.67 15.69 -30.53
C ARG A 228 12.35 14.69 -31.65
N GLY A 229 11.32 14.97 -32.40
CA GLY A 229 10.95 14.23 -33.60
C GLY A 229 10.73 15.17 -34.76
N GLN A 230 10.74 14.66 -35.99
CA GLN A 230 10.44 15.45 -37.18
C GLN A 230 9.00 15.98 -37.10
N THR A 231 8.78 17.26 -37.48
CA THR A 231 7.43 17.85 -37.51
C THR A 231 6.57 17.14 -38.55
N GLU A 232 5.25 17.13 -38.38
CA GLU A 232 4.35 16.50 -39.35
C GLU A 232 4.43 17.18 -40.72
N GLU A 233 4.59 18.52 -40.76
CA GLU A 233 4.76 19.28 -41.97
C GLU A 233 6.05 18.90 -42.68
N SER A 234 7.17 18.87 -41.97
CA SER A 234 8.46 18.42 -42.49
C SER A 234 8.45 16.97 -42.95
N LEU A 235 7.70 16.08 -42.26
CA LEU A 235 7.58 14.68 -42.63
C LEU A 235 6.87 14.49 -43.98
N ASN A 236 5.88 15.34 -44.29
CA ASN A 236 5.18 15.35 -45.56
C ASN A 236 6.05 15.91 -46.70
N GLU A 237 6.86 16.97 -46.45
CA GLU A 237 7.73 17.59 -47.43
C GLU A 237 9.02 16.76 -47.66
N SER A 238 9.65 16.28 -46.61
CA SER A 238 10.95 15.61 -46.61
C SER A 238 10.88 14.25 -45.90
N HIS A 239 10.17 13.29 -46.51
CA HIS A 239 10.01 11.96 -45.93
C HIS A 239 11.37 11.23 -45.83
N PRO A 240 11.75 10.66 -44.67
CA PRO A 240 13.08 10.08 -44.45
C PRO A 240 13.49 9.02 -45.47
N HIS A 241 12.59 8.09 -45.80
CA HIS A 241 12.89 7.01 -46.78
C HIS A 241 13.18 7.51 -48.20
N ARG A 242 12.83 8.76 -48.51
CA ARG A 242 13.07 9.35 -49.82
C ARG A 242 14.22 10.35 -49.81
N CYS A 243 14.38 11.09 -48.68
CA CYS A 243 15.27 12.24 -48.62
C CYS A 243 16.52 12.02 -47.79
N ALA A 244 16.61 10.94 -46.97
CA ALA A 244 17.75 10.70 -46.11
C ALA A 244 19.06 10.49 -46.89
N GLU A 245 19.02 9.97 -48.11
CA GLU A 245 20.21 9.74 -48.96
C GLU A 245 20.79 11.05 -49.52
N PHE A 246 20.01 12.15 -49.54
CA PHE A 246 20.41 13.45 -50.07
C PHE A 246 20.96 14.39 -48.98
N PHE A 247 21.30 13.88 -47.82
CA PHE A 247 21.69 14.69 -46.64
C PHE A 247 22.93 15.58 -46.88
N GLU A 248 23.84 15.20 -47.77
CA GLU A 248 25.03 16.00 -48.14
C GLU A 248 24.62 17.35 -48.75
N GLN A 249 23.48 17.41 -49.42
CA GLN A 249 22.96 18.63 -50.05
C GLN A 249 22.38 19.63 -49.05
N TRP A 250 22.03 19.20 -47.83
CA TRP A 250 21.48 20.09 -46.79
C TRP A 250 22.49 21.11 -46.26
N SER A 251 23.78 20.86 -46.47
CA SER A 251 24.86 21.77 -46.08
C SER A 251 25.19 22.84 -47.14
N CYS A 252 24.60 22.77 -48.33
CA CYS A 252 24.88 23.66 -49.46
C CYS A 252 23.72 24.66 -49.68
N ASP A 253 23.97 25.95 -49.42
CA ASP A 253 23.01 27.06 -49.41
C ASP A 253 22.48 27.46 -50.79
N HIS A 254 22.71 26.67 -51.86
CA HIS A 254 22.58 27.13 -53.23
C HIS A 254 21.52 26.50 -54.10
N ASP A 255 20.61 25.66 -53.60
CA ASP A 255 19.62 25.07 -54.49
C ASP A 255 18.17 25.23 -54.01
N HIS A 256 17.47 26.25 -54.52
CA HIS A 256 16.05 26.48 -54.30
C HIS A 256 15.13 25.44 -54.94
N ASP A 257 15.65 24.49 -55.71
CA ASP A 257 14.88 23.52 -56.51
C ASP A 257 15.00 22.07 -56.01
N SER A 258 15.63 21.80 -54.87
CA SER A 258 15.71 20.44 -54.39
C SER A 258 14.35 19.97 -53.81
N HIS A 259 13.85 18.83 -54.32
CA HIS A 259 12.63 18.17 -53.82
C HIS A 259 12.77 17.66 -52.36
N CYS A 260 13.94 17.76 -51.74
CA CYS A 260 14.23 17.29 -50.39
C CYS A 260 14.86 18.44 -49.58
N LYS A 261 14.01 19.17 -48.88
CA LYS A 261 14.46 20.19 -47.90
C LYS A 261 15.02 19.51 -46.66
N HIS A 262 15.88 20.19 -45.89
CA HIS A 262 16.34 19.69 -44.62
C HIS A 262 15.20 19.48 -43.61
N PRO A 263 15.26 18.44 -42.77
CA PRO A 263 14.19 18.12 -41.85
C PRO A 263 14.12 19.13 -40.70
N ARG A 264 12.89 19.47 -40.28
CA ARG A 264 12.60 20.33 -39.15
C ARG A 264 12.13 19.48 -37.98
N PHE A 265 12.56 19.83 -36.74
CA PHE A 265 12.30 19.05 -35.55
C PHE A 265 11.57 19.86 -34.48
N GLU A 266 10.69 19.19 -33.74
CA GLU A 266 9.95 19.75 -32.61
C GLU A 266 10.11 18.89 -31.35
N GLY A 267 10.03 19.53 -30.18
CA GLY A 267 9.99 18.83 -28.89
C GLY A 267 8.68 18.05 -28.75
N LEU A 268 8.78 16.84 -28.17
CA LEU A 268 7.58 16.06 -27.90
C LEU A 268 6.71 16.74 -26.82
N PRO A 269 5.37 16.71 -26.98
CA PRO A 269 4.47 17.30 -26.01
C PRO A 269 4.59 16.61 -24.64
N ALA A 270 4.43 17.40 -23.57
CA ALA A 270 4.44 16.89 -22.21
C ALA A 270 3.23 15.97 -21.98
N GLU A 271 3.47 14.70 -21.63
CA GLU A 271 2.41 13.72 -21.38
C GLU A 271 2.35 13.24 -19.93
N SER A 272 3.43 13.35 -19.17
CA SER A 272 3.52 12.82 -17.80
C SER A 272 2.45 13.39 -16.88
N TRP A 273 2.12 14.68 -17.01
CA TRP A 273 1.08 15.31 -16.21
C TRP A 273 -0.31 14.68 -16.41
N LYS A 274 -0.61 14.18 -17.64
CA LYS A 274 -1.89 13.51 -17.94
C LYS A 274 -2.07 12.22 -17.10
N TRP A 275 -0.97 11.50 -16.86
CA TRP A 275 -0.97 10.26 -16.11
C TRP A 275 -1.14 10.46 -14.60
N ILE A 276 -0.63 11.57 -14.07
CA ILE A 276 -0.66 11.84 -12.62
C ILE A 276 -1.84 12.73 -12.20
N LEU A 277 -2.52 13.37 -13.13
CA LEU A 277 -3.60 14.33 -12.83
C LEU A 277 -4.77 13.66 -12.11
N ALA A 278 -5.33 12.59 -12.65
CA ALA A 278 -6.48 11.91 -12.08
C ALA A 278 -6.17 11.31 -10.68
N PRO A 279 -5.11 10.51 -10.48
CA PRO A 279 -4.78 10.00 -9.15
C PRO A 279 -4.35 11.11 -8.18
N GLY A 280 -3.75 12.21 -8.68
CA GLY A 280 -3.40 13.38 -7.89
C GLY A 280 -4.64 14.11 -7.35
N ILE A 281 -5.64 14.36 -8.20
CA ILE A 281 -6.94 14.95 -7.79
C ILE A 281 -7.62 14.05 -6.75
N LEU A 282 -7.68 12.75 -7.00
CA LEU A 282 -8.25 11.79 -6.06
C LEU A 282 -7.52 11.83 -4.71
N TYR A 283 -6.20 11.85 -4.72
CA TYR A 283 -5.41 11.93 -3.49
C TYR A 283 -5.63 13.25 -2.73
N ILE A 284 -5.72 14.38 -3.44
CA ILE A 284 -6.03 15.69 -2.82
C ILE A 284 -7.41 15.65 -2.19
N PHE A 285 -8.40 15.11 -2.88
CA PHE A 285 -9.75 14.94 -2.35
C PHE A 285 -9.77 14.07 -1.09
N GLU A 286 -9.05 12.94 -1.10
CA GLU A 286 -8.83 12.09 0.07
C GLU A 286 -8.26 12.89 1.26
N ARG A 287 -7.26 13.74 1.00
CA ARG A 287 -6.63 14.57 2.04
C ARG A 287 -7.58 15.63 2.60
N ILE A 288 -8.39 16.25 1.75
CA ILE A 288 -9.39 17.24 2.16
C ILE A 288 -10.47 16.58 3.03
N LEU A 289 -11.01 15.42 2.62
CA LEU A 289 -11.99 14.66 3.41
C LEU A 289 -11.44 14.28 4.79
N ARG A 290 -10.22 13.78 4.83
CA ARG A 290 -9.55 13.38 6.08
C ARG A 290 -9.32 14.59 6.98
N PHE A 291 -8.87 15.71 6.42
CA PHE A 291 -8.71 16.96 7.17
C PHE A 291 -10.04 17.45 7.74
N TYR A 292 -11.11 17.47 6.95
CA TYR A 292 -12.44 17.86 7.40
C TYR A 292 -12.93 16.96 8.55
N ARG A 293 -12.80 15.64 8.42
CA ARG A 293 -13.20 14.69 9.47
C ARG A 293 -12.36 14.82 10.74
N SER A 294 -11.07 15.07 10.62
CA SER A 294 -10.18 15.23 11.78
C SER A 294 -10.51 16.46 12.62
N LYS A 295 -11.06 17.52 11.99
CA LYS A 295 -11.42 18.76 12.68
C LYS A 295 -12.79 18.70 13.39
N GLN A 296 -13.58 17.66 13.15
CA GLN A 296 -14.82 17.47 13.87
C GLN A 296 -14.55 17.21 15.35
N LYS A 297 -15.41 17.79 16.22
CA LYS A 297 -15.25 17.67 17.66
C LYS A 297 -15.41 16.21 18.13
N VAL A 298 -14.42 15.72 18.84
CA VAL A 298 -14.43 14.45 19.57
C VAL A 298 -14.56 14.75 21.05
N VAL A 299 -15.47 14.05 21.72
CA VAL A 299 -15.69 14.17 23.17
C VAL A 299 -15.20 12.87 23.80
N ILE A 300 -14.26 12.97 24.72
CA ILE A 300 -13.81 11.84 25.54
C ILE A 300 -14.82 11.70 26.66
N THR A 301 -15.54 10.57 26.69
CA THR A 301 -16.60 10.29 27.67
C THR A 301 -16.06 9.55 28.89
N LYS A 302 -15.07 8.68 28.70
CA LYS A 302 -14.46 7.91 29.79
C LYS A 302 -13.00 7.60 29.47
N VAL A 303 -12.17 7.62 30.51
CA VAL A 303 -10.76 7.23 30.47
C VAL A 303 -10.56 6.13 31.53
N VAL A 304 -10.03 4.99 31.12
CA VAL A 304 -9.76 3.86 32.01
C VAL A 304 -8.32 3.40 31.85
N MET A 305 -7.61 3.30 32.97
CA MET A 305 -6.28 2.69 33.01
C MET A 305 -6.41 1.24 33.44
N HIS A 306 -6.15 0.33 32.53
CA HIS A 306 -6.13 -1.11 32.80
C HIS A 306 -4.76 -1.58 33.29
N PRO A 307 -4.68 -2.75 33.96
CA PRO A 307 -3.42 -3.42 34.24
C PRO A 307 -2.54 -3.56 32.99
N SER A 308 -1.22 -3.73 33.18
CA SER A 308 -0.24 -3.81 32.08
C SER A 308 -0.13 -2.54 31.21
N LYS A 309 -0.45 -1.36 31.79
CA LYS A 309 -0.36 -0.04 31.13
C LYS A 309 -1.14 0.03 29.81
N VAL A 310 -2.37 -0.43 29.83
CA VAL A 310 -3.30 -0.29 28.71
C VAL A 310 -4.27 0.84 29.03
N LEU A 311 -4.29 1.86 28.17
CA LEU A 311 -5.22 2.99 28.24
C LEU A 311 -6.44 2.69 27.38
N GLU A 312 -7.64 2.72 27.97
CA GLU A 312 -8.90 2.71 27.26
C GLU A 312 -9.45 4.13 27.15
N LEU A 313 -9.75 4.56 25.95
CA LEU A 313 -10.46 5.82 25.67
C LEU A 313 -11.83 5.52 25.07
N GLN A 314 -12.88 5.90 25.78
CA GLN A 314 -14.25 5.92 25.26
C GLN A 314 -14.55 7.33 24.75
N MET A 315 -15.04 7.42 23.53
CA MET A 315 -15.22 8.68 22.82
C MET A 315 -16.56 8.71 22.09
N SER A 316 -17.06 9.92 21.88
CA SER A 316 -18.23 10.18 21.06
C SER A 316 -17.93 11.25 20.03
N LYS A 317 -18.45 11.07 18.82
CA LYS A 317 -18.30 12.00 17.69
C LYS A 317 -19.58 12.00 16.87
N ARG A 318 -20.10 13.19 16.55
CA ARG A 318 -21.37 13.32 15.82
C ARG A 318 -21.29 12.66 14.44
N GLY A 319 -22.27 11.80 14.14
CA GLY A 319 -22.36 11.12 12.85
C GLY A 319 -21.32 10.02 12.63
N PHE A 320 -20.67 9.54 13.69
CA PHE A 320 -19.73 8.43 13.61
C PHE A 320 -20.51 7.11 13.58
N ILE A 321 -20.39 6.40 12.47
CA ILE A 321 -20.99 5.08 12.25
C ILE A 321 -19.84 4.12 11.95
N MET A 322 -19.82 2.99 12.64
CA MET A 322 -18.77 1.99 12.54
C MET A 322 -19.33 0.58 12.32
N GLU A 323 -18.50 -0.29 11.77
CA GLU A 323 -18.71 -1.73 11.69
C GLU A 323 -17.69 -2.44 12.56
N VAL A 324 -17.95 -3.73 12.85
CA VAL A 324 -17.03 -4.54 13.68
C VAL A 324 -15.63 -4.60 13.07
N GLY A 325 -14.61 -4.59 13.91
CA GLY A 325 -13.22 -4.75 13.51
C GLY A 325 -12.62 -3.57 12.75
N GLN A 326 -13.34 -2.48 12.51
CA GLN A 326 -12.81 -1.27 11.89
C GLN A 326 -11.78 -0.58 12.77
N TYR A 327 -11.00 0.32 12.16
CA TYR A 327 -9.99 1.11 12.86
C TYR A 327 -10.10 2.60 12.53
N ILE A 328 -9.49 3.40 13.39
CA ILE A 328 -9.39 4.86 13.25
C ILE A 328 -7.93 5.28 13.32
N PHE A 329 -7.63 6.44 12.74
CA PHE A 329 -6.40 7.15 13.05
C PHE A 329 -6.66 8.16 14.15
N VAL A 330 -5.74 8.19 15.10
CA VAL A 330 -5.76 9.10 16.24
C VAL A 330 -4.54 10.00 16.18
N ASN A 331 -4.75 11.29 16.39
CA ASN A 331 -3.72 12.29 16.60
C ASN A 331 -3.96 12.99 17.94
N CYS A 332 -2.89 13.29 18.63
CA CYS A 332 -2.89 14.16 19.81
C CYS A 332 -2.01 15.38 19.54
N PRO A 333 -2.59 16.54 19.20
CA PRO A 333 -1.81 17.73 18.81
C PRO A 333 -0.86 18.25 19.88
N SER A 334 -1.13 17.98 21.17
CA SER A 334 -0.26 18.35 22.28
C SER A 334 1.04 17.53 22.33
N ILE A 335 1.06 16.35 21.67
CA ILE A 335 2.25 15.48 21.59
C ILE A 335 2.94 15.71 20.24
N SER A 336 2.17 15.56 19.13
CA SER A 336 2.68 15.79 17.77
C SER A 336 1.55 16.17 16.82
N TYR A 337 1.71 17.28 16.08
CA TYR A 337 0.72 17.73 15.09
C TYR A 337 0.64 16.85 13.85
N LEU A 338 1.71 16.14 13.54
CA LEU A 338 1.86 15.47 12.25
C LEU A 338 1.72 13.96 12.32
N GLU A 339 1.74 13.38 13.52
CA GLU A 339 1.70 11.93 13.71
C GLU A 339 0.28 11.44 13.91
N TRP A 340 -0.11 10.51 13.06
CA TRP A 340 -1.40 9.82 13.11
C TRP A 340 -1.16 8.33 13.27
N HIS A 341 -1.66 7.76 14.35
CA HIS A 341 -1.47 6.35 14.68
C HIS A 341 -2.78 5.58 14.52
N PRO A 342 -2.75 4.38 13.88
CA PRO A 342 -3.94 3.55 13.71
C PRO A 342 -4.25 2.79 15.01
N PHE A 343 -5.54 2.77 15.39
CA PHE A 343 -6.05 1.97 16.49
C PHE A 343 -7.36 1.30 16.09
N THR A 344 -7.45 -0.01 16.35
CA THR A 344 -8.68 -0.76 16.12
C THR A 344 -9.74 -0.36 17.14
N LEU A 345 -10.97 -0.22 16.69
CA LEU A 345 -12.12 0.01 17.53
C LEU A 345 -12.43 -1.24 18.36
N THR A 346 -12.64 -1.07 19.65
CA THR A 346 -12.92 -2.16 20.59
C THR A 346 -14.36 -2.17 21.09
N SER A 347 -15.11 -1.11 20.78
CA SER A 347 -16.56 -1.03 20.99
C SER A 347 -17.32 -1.80 19.90
N ALA A 348 -18.55 -2.20 20.21
CA ALA A 348 -19.48 -2.73 19.23
C ALA A 348 -20.21 -1.62 18.47
N PRO A 349 -20.66 -1.87 17.22
CA PRO A 349 -21.51 -0.91 16.48
C PRO A 349 -22.82 -0.57 17.18
N GLU A 350 -23.29 -1.45 18.04
CA GLU A 350 -24.52 -1.33 18.84
C GLU A 350 -24.38 -0.38 20.03
N GLU A 351 -23.15 0.02 20.39
CA GLU A 351 -22.86 0.98 21.47
C GLU A 351 -22.98 2.42 20.95
N ASP A 352 -23.39 3.36 21.82
CA ASP A 352 -23.56 4.79 21.51
C ASP A 352 -22.25 5.60 21.58
N PHE A 353 -21.15 4.93 21.89
CA PHE A 353 -19.79 5.45 21.91
C PHE A 353 -18.87 4.53 21.12
N PHE A 354 -17.68 5.00 20.80
CA PHE A 354 -16.60 4.15 20.28
C PHE A 354 -15.41 4.19 21.23
N SER A 355 -14.71 3.06 21.32
CA SER A 355 -13.55 2.92 22.20
C SER A 355 -12.34 2.34 21.51
N ILE A 356 -11.17 2.69 22.03
CA ILE A 356 -9.87 2.13 21.64
C ILE A 356 -9.07 1.75 22.87
N HIS A 357 -8.22 0.71 22.73
CA HIS A 357 -7.29 0.29 23.76
C HIS A 357 -5.86 0.50 23.25
N ILE A 358 -5.07 1.26 23.99
CA ILE A 358 -3.73 1.70 23.62
C ILE A 358 -2.73 1.12 24.59
N ARG A 359 -1.78 0.33 24.09
CA ARG A 359 -0.62 -0.16 24.86
C ARG A 359 0.61 0.68 24.52
N ALA A 360 1.46 0.93 25.50
CA ALA A 360 2.75 1.57 25.30
C ALA A 360 3.69 0.66 24.50
N VAL A 361 4.08 1.12 23.29
CA VAL A 361 4.98 0.39 22.38
C VAL A 361 6.12 1.29 21.88
N GLY A 362 5.91 2.60 21.84
CA GLY A 362 6.88 3.60 21.43
C GLY A 362 6.60 4.95 22.06
N ASP A 363 7.47 5.91 21.81
CA ASP A 363 7.49 7.23 22.48
C ASP A 363 6.14 7.96 22.41
N TRP A 364 5.48 7.94 21.24
CA TRP A 364 4.19 8.62 21.10
C TRP A 364 3.10 7.99 21.99
N THR A 365 3.01 6.65 22.02
CA THR A 365 2.02 5.94 22.84
C THR A 365 2.33 6.07 24.34
N GLU A 366 3.61 6.06 24.73
CA GLU A 366 4.01 6.32 26.11
C GLU A 366 3.66 7.73 26.56
N ASN A 367 3.96 8.74 25.75
CA ASN A 367 3.64 10.13 26.03
C ASN A 367 2.12 10.34 26.11
N LEU A 368 1.34 9.66 25.26
CA LEU A 368 -0.12 9.72 25.32
C LEU A 368 -0.64 9.15 26.65
N ILE A 369 -0.17 7.97 27.05
CA ILE A 369 -0.57 7.33 28.30
C ILE A 369 -0.21 8.22 29.49
N ARG A 370 1.03 8.76 29.54
CA ARG A 370 1.46 9.69 30.59
C ARG A 370 0.60 10.95 30.67
N ALA A 371 0.21 11.51 29.51
CA ALA A 371 -0.64 12.69 29.45
C ALA A 371 -2.04 12.46 30.09
N PHE A 372 -2.56 11.23 29.99
CA PHE A 372 -3.82 10.83 30.62
C PHE A 372 -3.65 10.37 32.08
N GLU A 373 -2.51 9.77 32.44
CA GLU A 373 -2.21 9.36 33.82
C GLU A 373 -2.06 10.56 34.78
N GLN A 374 -1.45 11.64 34.31
CA GLN A 374 -1.15 12.81 35.15
C GLN A 374 -2.36 13.64 35.54
N GLN A 375 -3.57 13.27 35.10
CA GLN A 375 -4.84 13.96 35.40
C GLN A 375 -4.78 15.50 35.33
N HIS A 376 -3.90 16.04 34.47
CA HIS A 376 -3.79 17.48 34.30
C HIS A 376 -5.03 17.99 33.56
N SER A 377 -5.75 18.89 34.16
CA SER A 377 -6.79 19.67 33.49
C SER A 377 -6.12 20.77 32.64
N PRO A 378 -6.42 20.91 31.35
CA PRO A 378 -7.47 20.22 30.60
C PRO A 378 -7.03 18.87 30.01
N ILE A 379 -8.00 17.94 29.86
CA ILE A 379 -7.80 16.65 29.17
C ILE A 379 -7.22 16.89 27.76
N PRO A 380 -6.19 16.13 27.35
CA PRO A 380 -5.58 16.30 26.03
C PRO A 380 -6.62 16.19 24.90
N ARG A 381 -6.55 17.10 23.94
CA ARG A 381 -7.41 17.06 22.75
C ARG A 381 -7.01 15.88 21.86
N ILE A 382 -8.00 15.09 21.48
CA ILE A 382 -7.84 13.98 20.53
C ILE A 382 -8.54 14.33 19.22
N GLU A 383 -7.86 14.13 18.12
CA GLU A 383 -8.42 14.23 16.77
C GLU A 383 -8.53 12.82 16.18
N VAL A 384 -9.66 12.53 15.51
CA VAL A 384 -9.99 11.19 14.99
C VAL A 384 -10.38 11.29 13.52
N ASP A 385 -9.72 10.45 12.70
CA ASP A 385 -10.04 10.23 11.29
C ASP A 385 -10.41 8.76 11.06
N GLY A 386 -11.50 8.52 10.37
CA GLY A 386 -12.08 7.19 10.16
C GLY A 386 -13.59 7.18 10.39
N PRO A 387 -14.23 6.00 10.51
CA PRO A 387 -13.60 4.67 10.53
C PRO A 387 -13.13 4.18 9.14
N PHE A 388 -12.21 3.20 9.15
CA PHE A 388 -11.71 2.54 7.95
C PHE A 388 -11.88 1.03 8.06
N GLY A 389 -12.20 0.39 6.92
CA GLY A 389 -12.43 -1.04 6.84
C GLY A 389 -11.17 -1.89 6.99
N THR A 390 -11.37 -3.09 7.55
CA THR A 390 -10.33 -4.12 7.71
C THR A 390 -10.85 -5.49 7.29
N VAL A 391 -9.95 -6.48 7.28
CA VAL A 391 -10.32 -7.89 7.04
C VAL A 391 -11.30 -8.41 8.08
N SER A 392 -11.24 -7.92 9.31
CA SER A 392 -12.09 -8.38 10.43
C SER A 392 -13.58 -8.03 10.26
N GLU A 393 -13.94 -7.07 9.40
CA GLU A 393 -15.35 -6.81 9.02
C GLU A 393 -16.04 -8.03 8.41
N ASP A 394 -15.26 -8.90 7.76
CA ASP A 394 -15.80 -10.03 7.03
C ASP A 394 -16.09 -11.27 7.91
N VAL A 395 -15.87 -11.18 9.22
CA VAL A 395 -16.02 -12.32 10.14
C VAL A 395 -17.41 -12.97 10.03
N PHE A 396 -18.47 -12.16 9.96
CA PHE A 396 -19.86 -12.65 9.88
C PHE A 396 -20.27 -13.19 8.50
N GLN A 397 -19.36 -13.17 7.51
CA GLN A 397 -19.56 -13.80 6.20
C GLN A 397 -19.31 -15.33 6.24
N TYR A 398 -18.62 -15.81 7.28
CA TYR A 398 -18.24 -17.20 7.43
C TYR A 398 -19.17 -17.95 8.38
N GLU A 399 -19.42 -19.23 8.08
CA GLU A 399 -20.17 -20.11 8.98
C GLU A 399 -19.36 -20.45 10.23
N VAL A 400 -18.06 -20.64 10.06
CA VAL A 400 -17.11 -20.88 11.14
C VAL A 400 -15.99 -19.84 11.08
N ALA A 401 -15.72 -19.18 12.18
CA ALA A 401 -14.65 -18.20 12.30
C ALA A 401 -13.61 -18.65 13.34
N VAL A 402 -12.33 -18.53 12.97
CA VAL A 402 -11.18 -18.75 13.86
C VAL A 402 -10.53 -17.40 14.06
N LEU A 403 -10.57 -16.88 15.28
CA LEU A 403 -10.04 -15.59 15.67
C LEU A 403 -8.76 -15.80 16.48
N VAL A 404 -7.62 -15.28 16.02
CA VAL A 404 -6.33 -15.47 16.69
C VAL A 404 -5.71 -14.12 17.02
N GLY A 405 -5.67 -13.79 18.31
CA GLY A 405 -5.07 -12.57 18.86
C GLY A 405 -3.76 -12.84 19.58
N ALA A 406 -2.73 -12.01 19.33
CA ALA A 406 -1.48 -12.05 20.08
C ALA A 406 -1.27 -10.74 20.85
N GLY A 407 -1.24 -10.80 22.17
CA GLY A 407 -1.13 -9.63 23.05
C GLY A 407 -2.26 -8.63 22.80
N ILE A 408 -1.91 -7.36 22.52
CA ILE A 408 -2.91 -6.31 22.21
C ILE A 408 -3.64 -6.53 20.86
N GLY A 409 -3.15 -7.42 20.01
CA GLY A 409 -3.82 -7.81 18.76
C GLY A 409 -5.17 -8.53 18.95
N VAL A 410 -5.67 -8.63 20.17
CA VAL A 410 -7.03 -9.04 20.50
C VAL A 410 -8.07 -7.95 20.20
N THR A 411 -7.66 -6.70 20.06
CA THR A 411 -8.54 -5.52 19.94
C THR A 411 -9.62 -5.61 18.84
N PRO A 412 -9.37 -6.08 17.59
CA PRO A 412 -10.42 -6.23 16.60
C PRO A 412 -11.48 -7.28 17.03
N PHE A 413 -11.06 -8.29 17.75
CA PHE A 413 -11.94 -9.37 18.22
C PHE A 413 -12.80 -8.95 19.41
N ALA A 414 -12.37 -7.94 20.19
CA ALA A 414 -13.20 -7.35 21.23
C ALA A 414 -14.48 -6.74 20.64
N SER A 415 -14.38 -5.97 19.57
CA SER A 415 -15.53 -5.40 18.86
C SER A 415 -16.48 -6.47 18.33
N ILE A 416 -15.90 -7.52 17.71
CA ILE A 416 -16.67 -8.66 17.16
C ILE A 416 -17.42 -9.38 18.26
N LEU A 417 -16.75 -9.75 19.35
CA LEU A 417 -17.37 -10.52 20.45
C LEU A 417 -18.40 -9.69 21.21
N LYS A 418 -18.17 -8.38 21.39
CA LYS A 418 -19.19 -7.48 21.94
C LYS A 418 -20.43 -7.40 21.05
N SER A 419 -20.25 -7.24 19.74
CA SER A 419 -21.37 -7.20 18.79
C SER A 419 -22.16 -8.52 18.80
N ILE A 420 -21.49 -9.66 18.92
CA ILE A 420 -22.15 -10.97 19.08
C ILE A 420 -23.00 -10.97 20.35
N TRP A 421 -22.46 -10.50 21.47
CA TRP A 421 -23.21 -10.43 22.72
C TRP A 421 -24.49 -9.58 22.58
N TYR A 422 -24.41 -8.40 21.93
CA TYR A 422 -25.58 -7.57 21.64
C TYR A 422 -26.58 -8.28 20.72
N LYS A 423 -26.11 -8.93 19.65
CA LYS A 423 -26.98 -9.64 18.70
C LYS A 423 -27.74 -10.81 19.34
N PHE A 424 -27.10 -11.56 20.22
CA PHE A 424 -27.78 -12.61 20.97
C PHE A 424 -28.81 -12.05 21.92
N ARG A 425 -28.50 -10.97 22.64
CA ARG A 425 -29.42 -10.30 23.57
C ARG A 425 -30.66 -9.72 22.90
N HIS A 426 -30.52 -9.26 21.65
CA HIS A 426 -31.64 -8.71 20.87
C HIS A 426 -32.30 -9.76 19.96
N ALA A 427 -32.00 -11.05 20.13
CA ALA A 427 -32.54 -12.16 19.35
C ALA A 427 -32.42 -11.97 17.81
N ASP A 428 -31.30 -11.40 17.36
CA ASP A 428 -30.99 -11.28 15.94
C ASP A 428 -30.60 -12.66 15.38
N HIS A 429 -31.54 -13.31 14.69
CA HIS A 429 -31.38 -14.66 14.14
C HIS A 429 -30.68 -14.69 12.77
N ASN A 430 -30.24 -13.54 12.24
CA ASN A 430 -29.65 -13.45 10.89
C ASN A 430 -28.14 -13.69 10.85
N LEU A 431 -27.53 -14.15 11.94
CA LEU A 431 -26.11 -14.47 11.97
C LEU A 431 -25.83 -15.73 11.13
N LYS A 432 -25.04 -15.58 10.06
CA LYS A 432 -24.53 -16.68 9.27
C LYS A 432 -23.53 -17.53 10.06
N THR A 433 -22.76 -16.88 10.94
CA THR A 433 -21.75 -17.53 11.79
C THR A 433 -22.42 -18.41 12.83
N GLN A 434 -22.03 -19.68 12.85
CA GLN A 434 -22.58 -20.70 13.74
C GLN A 434 -21.61 -21.05 14.87
N THR A 435 -20.31 -20.95 14.62
CA THR A 435 -19.28 -21.31 15.60
C THR A 435 -18.08 -20.38 15.49
N ILE A 436 -17.55 -19.98 16.64
CA ILE A 436 -16.33 -19.18 16.74
C ILE A 436 -15.31 -19.91 17.60
N TYR A 437 -14.11 -20.06 17.07
CA TYR A 437 -12.93 -20.49 17.79
C TYR A 437 -12.05 -19.27 18.06
N PHE A 438 -11.88 -18.93 19.30
CA PHE A 438 -11.12 -17.75 19.71
C PHE A 438 -9.84 -18.16 20.45
N PHE A 439 -8.68 -17.82 19.90
CA PHE A 439 -7.37 -18.08 20.48
C PHE A 439 -6.71 -16.77 20.87
N TRP A 440 -6.40 -16.62 22.15
CA TRP A 440 -5.68 -15.44 22.62
C TRP A 440 -4.37 -15.84 23.29
N ILE A 441 -3.25 -15.31 22.77
CA ILE A 441 -1.89 -15.64 23.18
C ILE A 441 -1.27 -14.43 23.83
N CYS A 442 -0.95 -14.52 25.13
CA CYS A 442 -0.36 -13.45 25.93
C CYS A 442 0.95 -13.87 26.57
N ARG A 443 1.79 -12.89 26.90
CA ARG A 443 3.00 -13.11 27.69
C ARG A 443 2.77 -12.94 29.18
N GLU A 444 1.86 -12.06 29.58
CA GLU A 444 1.62 -11.62 30.94
C GLU A 444 0.17 -11.89 31.37
N THR A 445 -0.03 -12.32 32.60
CA THR A 445 -1.37 -12.56 33.16
C THR A 445 -2.22 -11.28 33.23
N GLY A 446 -1.60 -10.14 33.53
CA GLY A 446 -2.31 -8.86 33.56
C GLY A 446 -2.91 -8.42 32.23
N ALA A 447 -2.45 -8.98 31.10
CA ALA A 447 -3.03 -8.71 29.78
C ALA A 447 -4.46 -9.26 29.65
N PHE A 448 -4.84 -10.27 30.43
CA PHE A 448 -6.19 -10.84 30.37
C PHE A 448 -7.24 -9.97 31.09
N ALA A 449 -6.83 -9.13 32.03
CA ALA A 449 -7.72 -8.45 32.97
C ALA A 449 -8.80 -7.58 32.29
N TRP A 450 -8.46 -6.86 31.23
CA TRP A 450 -9.43 -5.95 30.58
C TRP A 450 -10.45 -6.64 29.68
N PHE A 451 -10.22 -7.91 29.34
CA PHE A 451 -11.04 -8.66 28.40
C PHE A 451 -11.75 -9.88 29.03
N SER A 452 -11.29 -10.34 30.20
CA SER A 452 -11.89 -11.49 30.89
C SER A 452 -13.36 -11.27 31.27
N ASP A 453 -13.72 -10.06 31.65
CA ASP A 453 -15.10 -9.71 32.00
C ASP A 453 -16.06 -9.85 30.80
N LEU A 454 -15.60 -9.47 29.60
CA LEU A 454 -16.36 -9.66 28.38
C LEU A 454 -16.56 -11.16 28.06
N LEU A 455 -15.49 -11.96 28.20
CA LEU A 455 -15.59 -13.40 28.00
C LEU A 455 -16.52 -14.07 29.03
N ALA A 456 -16.44 -13.67 30.29
CA ALA A 456 -17.34 -14.17 31.32
C ALA A 456 -18.82 -13.82 31.05
N SER A 457 -19.07 -12.59 30.57
CA SER A 457 -20.42 -12.20 30.17
C SER A 457 -20.94 -13.00 28.98
N LEU A 458 -20.07 -13.31 28.00
CA LEU A 458 -20.41 -14.15 26.87
C LEU A 458 -20.68 -15.60 27.29
N GLU A 459 -19.87 -16.17 28.18
CA GLU A 459 -20.11 -17.51 28.74
C GLU A 459 -21.50 -17.63 29.36
N HIS A 460 -21.85 -16.63 30.19
CA HIS A 460 -23.14 -16.61 30.87
C HIS A 460 -24.31 -16.52 29.87
N GLU A 461 -24.24 -15.61 28.91
CA GLU A 461 -25.28 -15.42 27.88
C GLU A 461 -25.45 -16.67 27.01
N MET A 462 -24.33 -17.33 26.61
CA MET A 462 -24.36 -18.55 25.80
C MET A 462 -25.01 -19.72 26.56
N GLU A 463 -24.79 -19.82 27.86
CA GLU A 463 -25.45 -20.82 28.71
C GLU A 463 -26.94 -20.58 28.83
N GLU A 464 -27.36 -19.35 29.12
CA GLU A 464 -28.77 -18.99 29.22
C GLU A 464 -29.54 -19.27 27.93
N LEU A 465 -28.90 -19.04 26.77
CA LEU A 465 -29.50 -19.30 25.45
C LEU A 465 -29.34 -20.75 24.96
N GLY A 466 -28.70 -21.64 25.72
CA GLY A 466 -28.41 -23.00 25.31
C GLY A 466 -27.49 -23.14 24.09
N LYS A 467 -26.65 -22.14 23.83
CA LYS A 467 -25.72 -22.10 22.68
C LYS A 467 -24.26 -22.24 23.12
N VAL A 468 -23.99 -23.20 23.99
CA VAL A 468 -22.65 -23.39 24.60
C VAL A 468 -21.57 -23.65 23.55
N ASP A 469 -21.90 -24.31 22.44
CA ASP A 469 -20.97 -24.66 21.37
C ASP A 469 -20.66 -23.50 20.39
N PHE A 470 -21.32 -22.35 20.56
CA PHE A 470 -21.13 -21.22 19.65
C PHE A 470 -19.76 -20.58 19.79
N LEU A 471 -19.26 -20.40 21.04
CA LEU A 471 -17.98 -19.76 21.34
C LEU A 471 -17.06 -20.74 22.06
N ASN A 472 -16.03 -21.20 21.34
CA ASN A 472 -14.95 -22.01 21.89
C ASN A 472 -13.70 -21.12 22.00
N TYR A 473 -13.33 -20.72 23.21
CA TYR A 473 -12.16 -19.85 23.41
C TYR A 473 -11.03 -20.59 24.11
N HIS A 474 -9.79 -20.23 23.77
CA HIS A 474 -8.57 -20.80 24.30
C HIS A 474 -7.58 -19.70 24.65
N LEU A 475 -7.19 -19.61 25.91
CA LEU A 475 -6.23 -18.65 26.41
C LEU A 475 -4.87 -19.30 26.59
N PHE A 476 -3.82 -18.69 26.05
CA PHE A 476 -2.46 -19.21 26.11
C PHE A 476 -1.54 -18.20 26.77
N LEU A 477 -0.86 -18.61 27.85
CA LEU A 477 0.15 -17.83 28.54
C LEU A 477 1.54 -18.34 28.14
N THR A 478 2.32 -17.49 27.45
CA THR A 478 3.66 -17.86 26.95
C THR A 478 4.82 -17.38 27.84
N GLY A 479 4.59 -16.39 28.71
CA GLY A 479 5.55 -15.90 29.69
C GLY A 479 5.09 -16.28 31.09
N TRP A 480 5.50 -17.43 31.57
CA TRP A 480 5.14 -17.94 32.88
C TRP A 480 6.38 -18.39 33.66
N ASP A 481 6.33 -18.30 34.99
CA ASP A 481 7.33 -18.82 35.90
C ASP A 481 6.80 -20.02 36.67
N THR A 482 7.68 -20.62 37.44
CA THR A 482 7.35 -21.80 38.29
C THR A 482 6.28 -21.50 39.34
N ASN A 483 6.20 -20.24 39.82
CA ASN A 483 5.21 -19.84 40.83
C ASN A 483 3.82 -19.77 40.20
N ILE A 484 3.68 -19.13 39.03
CA ILE A 484 2.42 -19.04 38.31
C ILE A 484 1.93 -20.44 37.90
N ALA A 485 2.84 -21.25 37.34
CA ALA A 485 2.51 -22.62 36.95
C ALA A 485 2.13 -23.51 38.14
N GLY A 486 2.89 -23.42 39.25
CA GLY A 486 2.61 -24.15 40.48
C GLY A 486 1.26 -23.75 41.08
N HIS A 487 0.97 -22.45 41.13
CA HIS A 487 -0.30 -21.93 41.62
C HIS A 487 -1.50 -22.37 40.77
N ALA A 488 -1.36 -22.37 39.46
CA ALA A 488 -2.38 -22.87 38.54
C ALA A 488 -2.58 -24.39 38.68
N ALA A 489 -1.49 -25.16 38.80
CA ALA A 489 -1.56 -26.62 38.98
C ALA A 489 -2.23 -27.03 40.31
N LEU A 490 -1.90 -26.35 41.42
CA LEU A 490 -2.50 -26.59 42.74
C LEU A 490 -4.01 -26.28 42.77
N ASN A 491 -4.51 -25.47 41.85
CA ASN A 491 -5.91 -25.06 41.78
C ASN A 491 -6.62 -25.57 40.54
N PHE A 492 -6.06 -26.57 39.85
CA PHE A 492 -6.61 -27.09 38.60
C PHE A 492 -8.02 -27.67 38.77
N ASP A 493 -8.32 -28.24 39.95
CA ASP A 493 -9.64 -28.85 40.25
C ASP A 493 -10.75 -27.83 40.52
N LYS A 494 -10.44 -26.52 40.63
CA LYS A 494 -11.45 -25.50 40.82
C LYS A 494 -12.33 -25.37 39.57
N ALA A 495 -13.59 -25.02 39.76
CA ALA A 495 -14.57 -24.86 38.64
C ALA A 495 -14.14 -23.78 37.64
N THR A 496 -13.44 -22.75 38.10
CA THR A 496 -12.95 -21.65 37.28
C THR A 496 -11.43 -21.56 37.23
N ASP A 497 -10.90 -20.97 36.20
CA ASP A 497 -9.48 -20.69 36.06
C ASP A 497 -9.02 -19.63 37.07
N ILE A 498 -7.94 -19.90 37.78
CA ILE A 498 -7.46 -19.01 38.85
C ILE A 498 -6.83 -17.72 38.34
N LEU A 499 -6.38 -17.72 37.06
CA LEU A 499 -5.72 -16.56 36.44
C LEU A 499 -6.71 -15.58 35.85
N THR A 500 -7.83 -16.09 35.33
CA THR A 500 -8.80 -15.30 34.56
C THR A 500 -10.21 -15.29 35.13
N GLY A 501 -10.53 -16.21 36.06
CA GLY A 501 -11.87 -16.40 36.59
C GLY A 501 -12.86 -17.10 35.64
N LEU A 502 -12.43 -17.44 34.43
CA LEU A 502 -13.25 -18.07 33.40
C LEU A 502 -13.37 -19.58 33.62
N LYS A 503 -14.35 -20.22 32.98
CA LYS A 503 -14.53 -21.68 33.04
C LYS A 503 -13.41 -22.42 32.32
N GLN A 504 -13.04 -21.93 31.12
CA GLN A 504 -11.95 -22.49 30.35
C GLN A 504 -10.60 -22.18 31.02
N LYS A 505 -9.82 -23.21 31.29
CA LYS A 505 -8.49 -23.09 31.93
C LYS A 505 -7.49 -22.47 30.96
N THR A 506 -6.62 -21.60 31.48
CA THR A 506 -5.48 -21.04 30.74
C THR A 506 -4.46 -22.14 30.46
N SER A 507 -4.09 -22.29 29.19
CA SER A 507 -3.03 -23.19 28.73
C SER A 507 -1.66 -22.50 28.81
N PHE A 508 -0.63 -23.24 29.22
CA PHE A 508 0.75 -22.75 29.28
C PHE A 508 1.50 -23.11 27.99
N GLY A 509 2.21 -22.16 27.42
CA GLY A 509 2.96 -22.34 26.18
C GLY A 509 2.24 -21.78 24.96
N ARG A 510 2.45 -22.45 23.81
CA ARG A 510 1.90 -22.02 22.51
C ARG A 510 0.92 -23.06 21.97
N PRO A 511 -0.13 -22.64 21.22
CA PRO A 511 -1.01 -23.56 20.55
C PRO A 511 -0.27 -24.51 19.60
N MET A 512 -0.67 -25.77 19.58
CA MET A 512 -0.24 -26.73 18.56
C MET A 512 -1.19 -26.64 17.36
N TRP A 513 -0.89 -25.75 16.44
CA TRP A 513 -1.78 -25.39 15.34
C TRP A 513 -2.23 -26.58 14.48
N ASP A 514 -1.36 -27.56 14.25
CA ASP A 514 -1.73 -28.75 13.50
C ASP A 514 -2.87 -29.52 14.18
N ASN A 515 -2.85 -29.66 15.51
CA ASN A 515 -3.91 -30.31 16.25
C ASN A 515 -5.21 -29.49 16.22
N GLU A 516 -5.11 -28.19 16.44
CA GLU A 516 -6.27 -27.29 16.43
C GLU A 516 -6.97 -27.30 15.08
N PHE A 517 -6.22 -27.12 13.98
CA PHE A 517 -6.79 -27.14 12.63
C PHE A 517 -7.35 -28.50 12.23
N SER A 518 -6.71 -29.60 12.65
CA SER A 518 -7.23 -30.95 12.45
C SER A 518 -8.56 -31.13 13.16
N THR A 519 -8.67 -30.68 14.42
CA THR A 519 -9.92 -30.78 15.21
C THR A 519 -11.03 -29.95 14.56
N ILE A 520 -10.76 -28.70 14.17
CA ILE A 520 -11.75 -27.85 13.49
C ILE A 520 -12.17 -28.44 12.15
N ALA A 521 -11.23 -28.98 11.35
CA ALA A 521 -11.53 -29.58 10.06
C ALA A 521 -12.43 -30.83 10.21
N ASN A 522 -12.21 -31.62 11.25
CA ASN A 522 -13.04 -32.82 11.55
C ASN A 522 -14.42 -32.44 12.07
N ALA A 523 -14.53 -31.40 12.87
CA ALA A 523 -15.80 -30.88 13.39
C ALA A 523 -16.66 -30.23 12.29
N HIS A 524 -16.02 -29.60 11.28
CA HIS A 524 -16.70 -28.83 10.22
C HIS A 524 -16.29 -29.29 8.81
N PRO A 525 -16.52 -30.55 8.41
CA PRO A 525 -15.93 -31.14 7.19
C PRO A 525 -16.43 -30.55 5.86
N LYS A 526 -17.53 -29.76 5.89
CA LYS A 526 -18.16 -29.16 4.70
C LYS A 526 -18.27 -27.64 4.77
N SER A 527 -17.67 -27.02 5.79
CA SER A 527 -17.86 -25.60 6.05
C SER A 527 -16.72 -24.75 5.45
N VAL A 528 -17.06 -23.50 5.19
CA VAL A 528 -16.09 -22.46 4.85
C VAL A 528 -15.65 -21.76 6.15
N VAL A 529 -14.38 -21.91 6.49
CA VAL A 529 -13.78 -21.41 7.72
C VAL A 529 -12.96 -20.14 7.44
N GLY A 530 -13.31 -19.03 8.06
CA GLY A 530 -12.53 -17.80 8.05
C GLY A 530 -11.52 -17.80 9.20
N VAL A 531 -10.23 -17.69 8.90
CA VAL A 531 -9.16 -17.58 9.91
C VAL A 531 -8.66 -16.13 9.93
N PHE A 532 -8.84 -15.45 11.05
CA PHE A 532 -8.50 -14.05 11.24
C PHE A 532 -7.37 -13.91 12.25
N LEU A 533 -6.29 -13.27 11.86
CA LEU A 533 -5.12 -13.06 12.70
C LEU A 533 -4.84 -11.58 12.91
N CYS A 534 -4.70 -11.17 14.16
CA CYS A 534 -4.02 -9.93 14.52
C CYS A 534 -2.82 -10.26 15.41
N GLY A 535 -1.61 -10.18 14.83
CA GLY A 535 -0.40 -10.57 15.53
C GLY A 535 0.85 -10.63 14.63
N PRO A 536 1.97 -11.15 15.17
CA PRO A 536 3.28 -11.11 14.51
C PRO A 536 3.35 -11.98 13.26
N GLN A 537 4.26 -11.63 12.35
CA GLN A 537 4.45 -12.29 11.08
C GLN A 537 4.85 -13.79 11.18
N THR A 538 5.54 -14.16 12.25
CA THR A 538 5.89 -15.56 12.50
C THR A 538 4.65 -16.42 12.72
N LEU A 539 3.68 -15.91 13.48
CA LEU A 539 2.40 -16.57 13.71
C LEU A 539 1.57 -16.62 12.40
N ALA A 540 1.60 -15.55 11.61
CA ALA A 540 0.94 -15.50 10.30
C ALA A 540 1.42 -16.61 9.35
N LYS A 541 2.75 -16.84 9.31
CA LYS A 541 3.33 -17.92 8.49
C LYS A 541 2.84 -19.31 8.92
N SER A 542 2.77 -19.56 10.23
CA SER A 542 2.30 -20.83 10.78
C SER A 542 0.82 -21.07 10.45
N LEU A 543 -0.04 -20.09 10.69
CA LEU A 543 -1.47 -20.20 10.41
C LEU A 543 -1.77 -20.32 8.92
N SER A 544 -1.09 -19.54 8.08
CA SER A 544 -1.21 -19.64 6.62
C SER A 544 -0.82 -21.03 6.12
N LYS A 545 0.25 -21.63 6.66
CA LYS A 545 0.66 -23.00 6.36
C LYS A 545 -0.44 -24.00 6.72
N CYS A 546 -1.02 -23.90 7.92
CA CYS A 546 -2.11 -24.77 8.34
C CYS A 546 -3.37 -24.58 7.46
N CYS A 547 -3.74 -23.36 7.13
CA CYS A 547 -4.84 -23.10 6.20
C CYS A 547 -4.64 -23.83 4.85
N HIS A 548 -3.42 -23.79 4.30
CA HIS A 548 -3.12 -24.51 3.05
C HIS A 548 -3.11 -26.03 3.22
N GLN A 549 -2.63 -26.52 4.35
CA GLN A 549 -2.51 -27.95 4.62
C GLN A 549 -3.88 -28.62 4.82
N TYR A 550 -4.78 -27.97 5.55
CA TYR A 550 -6.09 -28.52 5.92
C TYR A 550 -7.23 -28.13 4.96
N SER A 551 -7.00 -27.20 4.02
CA SER A 551 -7.99 -26.87 2.98
C SER A 551 -8.06 -27.92 1.88
N SER A 552 -9.28 -28.23 1.41
CA SER A 552 -9.53 -29.04 0.21
C SER A 552 -9.74 -28.17 -1.02
N LEU A 553 -9.35 -28.66 -2.20
CA LEU A 553 -9.71 -28.05 -3.48
C LEU A 553 -11.17 -28.30 -3.87
N ASP A 554 -11.79 -29.38 -3.35
CA ASP A 554 -13.20 -29.62 -3.53
C ASP A 554 -14.00 -28.62 -2.69
N PRO A 555 -14.80 -27.73 -3.30
CA PRO A 555 -15.58 -26.74 -2.58
C PRO A 555 -16.67 -27.32 -1.69
N ARG A 556 -16.96 -28.63 -1.82
CA ARG A 556 -17.90 -29.37 -0.94
C ARG A 556 -17.25 -29.87 0.34
N LYS A 557 -15.92 -29.68 0.48
CA LYS A 557 -15.14 -30.04 1.68
C LYS A 557 -14.68 -28.78 2.37
N VAL A 558 -14.09 -28.94 3.56
CA VAL A 558 -13.60 -27.82 4.36
C VAL A 558 -12.58 -26.96 3.61
N GLN A 559 -12.76 -25.65 3.67
CA GLN A 559 -11.84 -24.66 3.10
C GLN A 559 -11.52 -23.61 4.16
N PHE A 560 -10.24 -23.38 4.42
CA PHE A 560 -9.75 -22.35 5.33
C PHE A 560 -9.26 -21.13 4.53
N TYR A 561 -9.85 -19.97 4.80
CA TYR A 561 -9.46 -18.69 4.23
C TYR A 561 -8.67 -17.88 5.25
N PHE A 562 -7.41 -17.66 4.97
CA PHE A 562 -6.53 -16.92 5.85
C PHE A 562 -6.65 -15.41 5.61
N ASN A 563 -6.91 -14.65 6.66
CA ASN A 563 -7.06 -13.20 6.70
C ASN A 563 -6.17 -12.65 7.81
N LYS A 564 -5.31 -11.68 7.47
CA LYS A 564 -4.39 -11.07 8.41
C LYS A 564 -4.61 -9.57 8.50
N GLU A 565 -4.69 -9.03 9.71
CA GLU A 565 -4.65 -7.60 9.95
C GLU A 565 -3.21 -7.08 9.77
N ASP A 566 -3.04 -6.10 8.89
CA ASP A 566 -1.77 -5.42 8.62
C ASP A 566 -1.87 -3.95 9.08
N PHE A 567 -1.48 -3.68 10.33
CA PHE A 567 -1.38 -2.34 10.91
C PHE A 567 0.05 -1.81 10.90
#